data_ec33bb42448b2572702e94b0f1b0054d
#
_entry.id   ec33bb42448b2572702e94b0f1b0054d
#
_cell.length_a   1.000
_cell.length_b   1.000
_cell.length_c   1.000
_cell.angle_alpha   90.00
_cell.angle_beta   90.00
_cell.angle_gamma   90.00
#
_symmetry.space_group_name_H-M   'P 1'
#
loop_
_entity.id
_entity.type
_entity.pdbx_description
1 polymer ?
#
loop_
_entity_poly.entity_id
_entity_poly.type
_entity_poly.pdbx_seq_one_letter_code
_entity_poly.pdbx_strand_id
1 'polypeptide(L)'
;MFFNELQENNMKILMVLTSHDQLGDTGKKTGFWLEELAAPYYTFVDAGAEVVLASPAGGQPPLDPKSNEPDAQTETTKRFEADEVAMQALANTHKLSEVLNQDFDAVFYPGGHGPLWDLAKDQNSISLIEQTLQADKPVALVCHAPGVLREVKDAEGHSIVEGKTVTGFTNTEEDGVGLTDVVPFLVEDM
;
A
#
# COMPACT_ATOMS: atom_id res chain seq x y z
N MET A 1 16.17 -42.35 -11.73
CA MET A 1 15.71 -41.17 -12.50
C MET A 1 15.12 -40.20 -11.48
N PHE A 2 15.96 -39.33 -10.94
CA PHE A 2 15.55 -38.36 -9.92
C PHE A 2 15.06 -37.13 -10.68
N PHE A 3 13.74 -36.85 -10.66
CA PHE A 3 13.20 -35.56 -11.01
C PHE A 3 13.63 -34.58 -9.91
N ASN A 4 14.57 -33.73 -10.21
CA ASN A 4 14.83 -32.54 -9.46
C ASN A 4 13.61 -31.62 -9.70
N GLU A 5 12.68 -31.59 -8.76
CA GLU A 5 11.73 -30.49 -8.67
C GLU A 5 12.56 -29.24 -8.37
N LEU A 6 12.84 -28.48 -9.42
CA LEU A 6 13.21 -27.09 -9.26
C LEU A 6 12.00 -26.45 -8.52
N GLN A 7 12.11 -26.22 -7.21
CA GLN A 7 11.26 -25.26 -6.54
C GLN A 7 11.50 -23.96 -7.29
N GLU A 8 10.57 -23.60 -8.16
CA GLU A 8 10.45 -22.23 -8.62
C GLU A 8 10.18 -21.41 -7.35
N ASN A 9 11.21 -20.68 -6.93
CA ASN A 9 11.13 -19.79 -5.79
C ASN A 9 10.28 -18.61 -6.26
N ASN A 10 8.96 -18.79 -6.24
CA ASN A 10 8.03 -17.73 -6.64
C ASN A 10 8.21 -16.56 -5.67
N MET A 11 8.48 -15.39 -6.25
CA MET A 11 8.60 -14.15 -5.49
C MET A 11 7.33 -13.92 -4.68
N LYS A 12 7.46 -13.62 -3.39
CA LYS A 12 6.34 -13.35 -2.50
C LYS A 12 6.29 -11.88 -2.14
N ILE A 13 5.19 -11.23 -2.52
CA ILE A 13 5.02 -9.78 -2.37
C ILE A 13 3.87 -9.49 -1.39
N LEU A 14 4.14 -8.66 -0.41
CA LEU A 14 3.12 -8.14 0.50
C LEU A 14 2.60 -6.80 -0.02
N MET A 15 1.29 -6.68 -0.23
CA MET A 15 0.63 -5.40 -0.49
C MET A 15 -0.13 -4.97 0.77
N VAL A 16 0.19 -3.78 1.28
CA VAL A 16 -0.37 -3.26 2.54
C VAL A 16 -1.36 -2.15 2.24
N LEU A 17 -2.62 -2.37 2.60
CA LEU A 17 -3.73 -1.44 2.39
C LEU A 17 -4.10 -0.74 3.70
N THR A 18 -4.68 0.45 3.59
CA THR A 18 -5.23 1.18 4.74
C THR A 18 -6.49 0.50 5.31
N SER A 19 -6.72 0.68 6.60
CA SER A 19 -8.00 0.36 7.24
C SER A 19 -8.81 1.62 7.60
N HIS A 20 -8.33 2.81 7.21
CA HIS A 20 -8.94 4.10 7.53
C HIS A 20 -9.95 4.52 6.46
N ASP A 21 -11.17 4.87 6.88
CA ASP A 21 -12.31 5.13 5.98
C ASP A 21 -12.91 6.55 6.06
N GLN A 22 -12.34 7.45 6.87
CA GLN A 22 -12.86 8.80 7.05
C GLN A 22 -11.92 9.84 6.44
N LEU A 23 -12.45 10.72 5.58
CA LEU A 23 -11.68 11.82 5.00
C LEU A 23 -11.69 13.03 5.97
N GLY A 24 -10.86 12.95 7.02
CA GLY A 24 -10.85 13.93 8.09
C GLY A 24 -12.25 14.15 8.67
N ASP A 25 -12.56 15.40 9.01
CA ASP A 25 -13.86 15.80 9.56
C ASP A 25 -14.89 16.23 8.49
N THR A 26 -14.65 15.89 7.23
CA THR A 26 -15.52 16.29 6.10
C THR A 26 -16.85 15.54 6.05
N GLY A 27 -16.99 14.44 6.78
CA GLY A 27 -18.11 13.50 6.68
C GLY A 27 -18.08 12.62 5.42
N LYS A 28 -17.06 12.74 4.59
CA LYS A 28 -16.87 11.90 3.39
C LYS A 28 -16.04 10.66 3.71
N LYS A 29 -16.20 9.63 2.89
CA LYS A 29 -15.40 8.41 2.95
C LYS A 29 -14.12 8.55 2.13
N THR A 30 -13.11 7.78 2.51
CA THR A 30 -11.87 7.53 1.80
C THR A 30 -11.44 6.08 2.00
N GLY A 31 -10.26 5.72 1.56
CA GLY A 31 -9.71 4.38 1.66
C GLY A 31 -8.48 4.26 0.76
N PHE A 32 -8.24 3.04 0.23
CA PHE A 32 -7.25 2.82 -0.79
C PHE A 32 -7.81 3.18 -2.18
N TRP A 33 -6.92 3.49 -3.14
CA TRP A 33 -7.29 3.77 -4.53
C TRP A 33 -7.25 2.48 -5.36
N LEU A 34 -8.37 2.15 -6.03
CA LEU A 34 -8.57 0.84 -6.67
C LEU A 34 -7.51 0.51 -7.72
N GLU A 35 -7.21 1.44 -8.65
CA GLU A 35 -6.21 1.21 -9.70
C GLU A 35 -4.80 0.99 -9.13
N GLU A 36 -4.47 1.64 -8.03
CA GLU A 36 -3.17 1.53 -7.37
C GLU A 36 -2.98 0.19 -6.63
N LEU A 37 -4.07 -0.53 -6.39
CA LEU A 37 -4.05 -1.94 -6.02
C LEU A 37 -4.06 -2.83 -7.27
N ALA A 38 -5.01 -2.63 -8.19
CA ALA A 38 -5.31 -3.55 -9.27
C ALA A 38 -4.16 -3.68 -10.28
N ALA A 39 -3.58 -2.56 -10.73
CA ALA A 39 -2.52 -2.58 -11.72
C ALA A 39 -1.23 -3.25 -11.21
N PRO A 40 -0.70 -2.90 -10.02
CA PRO A 40 0.45 -3.62 -9.45
C PRO A 40 0.12 -5.07 -9.13
N TYR A 41 -1.07 -5.37 -8.60
CA TYR A 41 -1.50 -6.73 -8.29
C TYR A 41 -1.34 -7.64 -9.50
N TYR A 42 -1.90 -7.25 -10.66
CA TYR A 42 -1.77 -8.07 -11.86
C TYR A 42 -0.38 -8.02 -12.48
N THR A 43 0.35 -6.94 -12.33
CA THR A 43 1.76 -6.90 -12.73
C THR A 43 2.56 -7.99 -12.00
N PHE A 44 2.30 -8.21 -10.73
CA PHE A 44 2.99 -9.23 -9.93
C PHE A 44 2.44 -10.64 -10.20
N VAL A 45 1.13 -10.82 -10.16
CA VAL A 45 0.49 -12.12 -10.38
C VAL A 45 0.77 -12.65 -11.79
N ASP A 46 0.67 -11.83 -12.82
CA ASP A 46 0.94 -12.22 -14.21
C ASP A 46 2.43 -12.52 -14.44
N ALA A 47 3.33 -11.99 -13.60
CA ALA A 47 4.75 -12.34 -13.55
C ALA A 47 5.05 -13.61 -12.72
N GLY A 48 4.03 -14.26 -12.16
CA GLY A 48 4.17 -15.49 -11.37
C GLY A 48 4.47 -15.30 -9.89
N ALA A 49 4.35 -14.07 -9.35
CA ALA A 49 4.54 -13.83 -7.93
C ALA A 49 3.31 -14.27 -7.11
N GLU A 50 3.55 -14.71 -5.87
CA GLU A 50 2.53 -14.83 -4.83
C GLU A 50 2.27 -13.46 -4.24
N VAL A 51 1.04 -12.97 -4.30
CA VAL A 51 0.64 -11.71 -3.69
C VAL A 51 -0.18 -11.96 -2.44
N VAL A 52 0.25 -11.38 -1.32
CA VAL A 52 -0.45 -11.41 -0.04
C VAL A 52 -0.97 -10.01 0.25
N LEU A 53 -2.25 -9.90 0.64
CA LEU A 53 -2.86 -8.63 1.02
C LEU A 53 -2.99 -8.54 2.54
N ALA A 54 -2.57 -7.41 3.12
CA ALA A 54 -2.72 -7.14 4.54
C ALA A 54 -3.20 -5.71 4.78
N SER A 55 -3.80 -5.50 5.94
CA SER A 55 -4.19 -4.17 6.42
C SER A 55 -4.10 -4.11 7.95
N PRO A 56 -4.02 -2.94 8.58
CA PRO A 56 -3.90 -2.83 10.05
C PRO A 56 -4.98 -3.61 10.80
N ALA A 57 -6.23 -3.53 10.36
CA ALA A 57 -7.36 -4.20 11.01
C ALA A 57 -7.59 -5.63 10.50
N GLY A 58 -7.08 -5.99 9.32
CA GLY A 58 -7.48 -7.19 8.60
C GLY A 58 -8.89 -7.09 8.01
N GLY A 59 -9.32 -8.14 7.30
CA GLY A 59 -10.64 -8.17 6.65
C GLY A 59 -10.73 -7.23 5.44
N GLN A 60 -11.92 -6.69 5.17
CA GLN A 60 -12.18 -5.82 4.02
C GLN A 60 -11.64 -4.41 4.25
N PRO A 61 -10.60 -3.95 3.51
CA PRO A 61 -10.16 -2.55 3.55
C PRO A 61 -11.20 -1.62 2.92
N PRO A 62 -11.29 -0.36 3.38
CA PRO A 62 -12.16 0.62 2.76
C PRO A 62 -11.62 1.08 1.41
N LEU A 63 -12.48 1.12 0.42
CA LEU A 63 -12.20 1.65 -0.90
C LEU A 63 -12.53 3.15 -0.93
N ASP A 64 -11.65 3.98 -1.50
CA ASP A 64 -12.01 5.37 -1.79
C ASP A 64 -13.11 5.40 -2.86
N PRO A 65 -14.29 5.98 -2.57
CA PRO A 65 -15.42 5.95 -3.50
C PRO A 65 -15.10 6.55 -4.88
N LYS A 66 -14.23 7.59 -4.92
CA LYS A 66 -13.84 8.24 -6.18
C LYS A 66 -13.04 7.33 -7.09
N SER A 67 -12.27 6.38 -6.52
CA SER A 67 -11.46 5.45 -7.29
C SER A 67 -12.28 4.43 -8.07
N ASN A 68 -13.57 4.29 -7.75
CA ASN A 68 -14.51 3.39 -8.42
C ASN A 68 -15.58 4.11 -9.24
N GLU A 69 -15.47 5.42 -9.42
CA GLU A 69 -16.34 6.16 -10.34
C GLU A 69 -16.05 5.77 -11.80
N PRO A 70 -17.03 5.89 -12.71
CA PRO A 70 -16.88 5.46 -14.11
C PRO A 70 -15.63 6.03 -14.81
N ASP A 71 -15.29 7.28 -14.52
CA ASP A 71 -14.14 7.97 -15.12
C ASP A 71 -12.78 7.51 -14.54
N ALA A 72 -12.78 6.84 -13.40
CA ALA A 72 -11.59 6.27 -12.76
C ALA A 72 -11.37 4.80 -13.13
N GLN A 73 -12.33 4.16 -13.78
CA GLN A 73 -12.25 2.76 -14.16
C GLN A 73 -11.26 2.51 -15.30
N THR A 74 -10.43 1.48 -15.14
CA THR A 74 -9.46 1.00 -16.14
C THR A 74 -9.75 -0.46 -16.49
N GLU A 75 -8.99 -1.02 -17.42
CA GLU A 75 -9.08 -2.45 -17.74
C GLU A 75 -8.65 -3.31 -16.55
N THR A 76 -7.66 -2.84 -15.76
CA THR A 76 -7.18 -3.55 -14.57
C THR A 76 -8.15 -3.48 -13.40
N THR A 77 -8.82 -2.37 -13.16
CA THR A 77 -9.87 -2.27 -12.13
C THR A 77 -11.05 -3.17 -12.46
N LYS A 78 -11.50 -3.18 -13.71
CA LYS A 78 -12.58 -4.08 -14.17
C LYS A 78 -12.19 -5.56 -14.06
N ARG A 79 -10.95 -5.89 -14.42
CA ARG A 79 -10.41 -7.24 -14.24
C ARG A 79 -10.43 -7.64 -12.77
N PHE A 80 -10.00 -6.75 -11.87
CA PHE A 80 -9.95 -7.00 -10.43
C PHE A 80 -11.35 -7.25 -9.86
N GLU A 81 -12.32 -6.42 -10.20
CA GLU A 81 -13.72 -6.57 -9.75
C GLU A 81 -14.40 -7.84 -10.30
N ALA A 82 -13.95 -8.34 -11.46
CA ALA A 82 -14.47 -9.58 -12.05
C ALA A 82 -13.74 -10.84 -11.56
N ASP A 83 -12.60 -10.70 -10.90
CA ASP A 83 -11.77 -11.81 -10.39
C ASP A 83 -12.20 -12.19 -8.97
N GLU A 84 -12.94 -13.30 -8.84
CA GLU A 84 -13.44 -13.80 -7.56
C GLU A 84 -12.31 -14.12 -6.58
N VAL A 85 -11.14 -14.55 -7.04
CA VAL A 85 -9.99 -14.87 -6.17
C VAL A 85 -9.38 -13.60 -5.62
N ALA A 86 -9.16 -12.59 -6.45
CA ALA A 86 -8.65 -11.28 -6.05
C ALA A 86 -9.62 -10.56 -5.08
N MET A 87 -10.92 -10.58 -5.41
CA MET A 87 -11.96 -9.99 -4.55
C MET A 87 -12.09 -10.71 -3.21
N GLN A 88 -11.94 -12.05 -3.19
CA GLN A 88 -11.93 -12.82 -1.96
C GLN A 88 -10.68 -12.51 -1.10
N ALA A 89 -9.51 -12.37 -1.71
CA ALA A 89 -8.29 -11.96 -1.04
C ALA A 89 -8.44 -10.55 -0.43
N LEU A 90 -9.04 -9.61 -1.17
CA LEU A 90 -9.32 -8.26 -0.70
C LEU A 90 -10.32 -8.24 0.47
N ALA A 91 -11.38 -9.04 0.40
CA ALA A 91 -12.39 -9.13 1.46
C ALA A 91 -11.83 -9.72 2.76
N ASN A 92 -10.73 -10.46 2.69
CA ASN A 92 -10.12 -11.19 3.81
C ASN A 92 -8.62 -10.88 3.95
N THR A 93 -8.23 -9.60 3.88
CA THR A 93 -6.83 -9.24 4.11
C THR A 93 -6.34 -9.73 5.46
N HIS A 94 -5.09 -10.14 5.52
CA HIS A 94 -4.46 -10.49 6.79
C HIS A 94 -4.35 -9.25 7.69
N LYS A 95 -4.44 -9.46 9.00
CA LYS A 95 -4.07 -8.41 9.93
C LYS A 95 -2.56 -8.18 9.86
N LEU A 96 -2.13 -6.93 9.69
CA LEU A 96 -0.72 -6.61 9.45
C LEU A 96 0.20 -7.17 10.53
N SER A 97 -0.20 -7.11 11.81
CA SER A 97 0.57 -7.67 12.92
C SER A 97 0.80 -9.19 12.86
N GLU A 98 0.00 -9.92 12.09
CA GLU A 98 0.08 -11.39 12.00
C GLU A 98 1.02 -11.87 10.89
N VAL A 99 1.41 -10.96 9.97
CA VAL A 99 2.25 -11.30 8.82
C VAL A 99 3.69 -10.77 8.92
N LEU A 100 4.02 -9.98 9.95
CA LEU A 100 5.34 -9.37 10.13
C LEU A 100 6.51 -10.37 10.17
N ASN A 101 6.24 -11.60 10.63
CA ASN A 101 7.26 -12.65 10.75
C ASN A 101 7.37 -13.53 9.48
N GLN A 102 6.62 -13.22 8.42
CA GLN A 102 6.72 -13.92 7.16
C GLN A 102 7.83 -13.30 6.31
N ASP A 103 8.47 -14.16 5.51
CA ASP A 103 9.52 -13.72 4.60
C ASP A 103 8.88 -13.26 3.28
N PHE A 104 8.90 -11.96 3.02
CA PHE A 104 8.47 -11.35 1.76
C PHE A 104 9.70 -10.86 0.99
N ASP A 105 9.66 -10.96 -0.33
CA ASP A 105 10.73 -10.47 -1.21
C ASP A 105 10.59 -8.98 -1.48
N ALA A 106 9.37 -8.43 -1.38
CA ALA A 106 9.07 -7.02 -1.55
C ALA A 106 7.81 -6.63 -0.79
N VAL A 107 7.70 -5.33 -0.47
CA VAL A 107 6.49 -4.73 0.10
C VAL A 107 6.01 -3.59 -0.79
N PHE A 108 4.71 -3.54 -1.06
CA PHE A 108 4.07 -2.50 -1.87
C PHE A 108 2.92 -1.84 -1.08
N TYR A 109 2.86 -0.53 -1.13
CA TYR A 109 1.80 0.28 -0.52
C TYR A 109 0.99 0.99 -1.61
N PRO A 110 -0.24 0.53 -1.92
CA PRO A 110 -1.21 1.32 -2.67
C PRO A 110 -1.53 2.61 -1.92
N GLY A 111 -1.85 3.67 -2.66
CA GLY A 111 -2.24 4.95 -2.07
C GLY A 111 -3.74 5.07 -1.84
N GLY A 112 -4.29 6.21 -2.18
CA GLY A 112 -5.50 6.78 -1.64
C GLY A 112 -5.14 7.61 -0.40
N HIS A 113 -6.06 8.38 0.13
CA HIS A 113 -5.77 9.27 1.28
C HIS A 113 -5.68 8.52 2.62
N GLY A 114 -6.37 7.38 2.77
CA GLY A 114 -6.43 6.61 4.02
C GLY A 114 -5.09 6.35 4.71
N PRO A 115 -4.02 5.96 3.99
CA PRO A 115 -2.68 5.69 4.56
C PRO A 115 -2.12 6.81 5.44
N LEU A 116 -2.48 8.07 5.19
CA LEU A 116 -2.01 9.22 5.96
C LEU A 116 -2.52 9.22 7.40
N TRP A 117 -3.69 8.60 7.68
CA TRP A 117 -4.30 8.58 9.02
C TRP A 117 -3.90 7.39 9.85
N ASP A 118 -3.74 6.20 9.25
CA ASP A 118 -3.41 4.98 9.98
C ASP A 118 -1.97 4.50 9.74
N LEU A 119 -1.62 4.13 8.51
CA LEU A 119 -0.33 3.50 8.19
C LEU A 119 0.88 4.39 8.48
N ALA A 120 0.74 5.72 8.35
CA ALA A 120 1.82 6.66 8.63
C ALA A 120 2.30 6.66 10.09
N LYS A 121 1.50 6.12 11.01
CA LYS A 121 1.82 6.04 12.46
C LYS A 121 1.64 4.63 13.04
N ASP A 122 1.21 3.65 12.24
CA ASP A 122 1.09 2.26 12.69
C ASP A 122 2.48 1.65 12.89
N GLN A 123 2.74 1.20 14.11
CA GLN A 123 4.06 0.66 14.49
C GLN A 123 4.42 -0.63 13.74
N ASN A 124 3.43 -1.41 13.32
CA ASN A 124 3.67 -2.62 12.52
C ASN A 124 4.07 -2.23 11.08
N SER A 125 3.43 -1.19 10.51
CA SER A 125 3.81 -0.66 9.20
C SER A 125 5.21 -0.07 9.20
N ILE A 126 5.55 0.75 10.21
CA ILE A 126 6.89 1.33 10.39
C ILE A 126 7.93 0.21 10.50
N SER A 127 7.73 -0.74 11.42
CA SER A 127 8.66 -1.85 11.64
C SER A 127 8.81 -2.74 10.40
N LEU A 128 7.73 -2.98 9.65
CA LEU A 128 7.78 -3.73 8.40
C LEU A 128 8.70 -3.06 7.37
N ILE A 129 8.55 -1.75 7.18
CA ILE A 129 9.37 -0.99 6.23
C ILE A 129 10.83 -1.01 6.66
N GLU A 130 11.11 -0.72 7.94
CA GLU A 130 12.47 -0.73 8.49
C GLU A 130 13.14 -2.08 8.30
N GLN A 131 12.47 -3.19 8.65
CA GLN A 131 12.99 -4.55 8.49
C GLN A 131 13.22 -4.92 7.02
N THR A 132 12.29 -4.55 6.14
CA THR A 132 12.39 -4.82 4.70
C THR A 132 13.61 -4.12 4.10
N LEU A 133 13.80 -2.84 4.42
CA LEU A 133 14.95 -2.05 3.94
C LEU A 133 16.28 -2.51 4.57
N GLN A 134 16.30 -2.90 5.84
CA GLN A 134 17.49 -3.49 6.49
C GLN A 134 17.89 -4.84 5.87
N ALA A 135 16.96 -5.56 5.28
CA ALA A 135 17.21 -6.80 4.55
C ALA A 135 17.57 -6.57 3.06
N ASP A 136 17.84 -5.32 2.65
CA ASP A 136 18.09 -4.92 1.26
C ASP A 136 16.96 -5.31 0.29
N LYS A 137 15.72 -5.40 0.79
CA LYS A 137 14.54 -5.72 0.00
C LYS A 137 13.76 -4.45 -0.39
N PRO A 138 13.12 -4.43 -1.57
CA PRO A 138 12.42 -3.24 -2.04
C PRO A 138 11.14 -2.96 -1.28
N VAL A 139 10.92 -1.66 -1.01
CA VAL A 139 9.64 -1.10 -0.58
C VAL A 139 9.17 -0.12 -1.65
N ALA A 140 7.98 -0.32 -2.20
CA ALA A 140 7.40 0.54 -3.22
C ALA A 140 6.12 1.20 -2.70
N LEU A 141 5.93 2.46 -3.07
CA LEU A 141 4.83 3.30 -2.57
C LEU A 141 4.35 4.19 -3.70
N VAL A 142 3.05 4.46 -3.76
CA VAL A 142 2.44 5.29 -4.82
C VAL A 142 1.48 6.33 -4.23
N CYS A 143 1.31 7.48 -4.91
CA CYS A 143 0.34 8.52 -4.58
C CYS A 143 0.58 9.14 -3.20
N HIS A 144 -0.32 8.91 -2.22
CA HIS A 144 -0.15 9.34 -0.83
C HIS A 144 0.61 8.33 0.05
N ALA A 145 0.82 7.11 -0.44
CA ALA A 145 1.51 6.08 0.34
C ALA A 145 2.94 6.48 0.76
N PRO A 146 3.73 7.31 0.03
CA PRO A 146 5.01 7.81 0.54
C PRO A 146 4.92 8.50 1.90
N GLY A 147 3.75 9.01 2.29
CA GLY A 147 3.48 9.56 3.63
C GLY A 147 3.69 8.56 4.77
N VAL A 148 3.66 7.25 4.51
CA VAL A 148 3.94 6.22 5.53
C VAL A 148 5.42 6.18 5.94
N LEU A 149 6.32 6.81 5.17
CA LEU A 149 7.75 6.91 5.49
C LEU A 149 8.06 7.97 6.56
N ARG A 150 7.08 8.79 6.93
CA ARG A 150 7.26 9.93 7.84
C ARG A 150 7.96 9.59 9.14
N GLU A 151 7.61 8.46 9.75
CA GLU A 151 8.17 8.03 11.05
C GLU A 151 9.18 6.88 10.90
N VAL A 152 9.46 6.44 9.67
CA VAL A 152 10.39 5.34 9.39
C VAL A 152 11.83 5.82 9.54
N LYS A 153 12.65 5.02 10.20
CA LYS A 153 14.05 5.36 10.52
C LYS A 153 15.03 4.32 10.01
N ASP A 154 16.25 4.75 9.76
CA ASP A 154 17.37 3.87 9.53
C ASP A 154 17.91 3.27 10.85
N ALA A 155 18.95 2.45 10.76
CA ALA A 155 19.58 1.80 11.92
C ALA A 155 20.24 2.80 12.89
N GLU A 156 20.58 3.99 12.43
CA GLU A 156 21.17 5.09 13.19
C GLU A 156 20.12 6.01 13.82
N GLY A 157 18.84 5.81 13.49
CA GLY A 157 17.71 6.58 14.00
C GLY A 157 17.39 7.85 13.21
N HIS A 158 18.01 8.04 12.04
CA HIS A 158 17.69 9.15 11.12
C HIS A 158 16.47 8.81 10.29
N SER A 159 15.80 9.83 9.73
CA SER A 159 14.72 9.61 8.78
C SER A 159 15.23 8.79 7.59
N ILE A 160 14.46 7.77 7.18
CA ILE A 160 14.85 6.89 6.06
C ILE A 160 14.97 7.66 4.73
N VAL A 161 14.31 8.82 4.61
CA VAL A 161 14.34 9.67 3.42
C VAL A 161 15.36 10.82 3.52
N GLU A 162 16.05 10.98 4.65
CA GLU A 162 17.02 12.05 4.83
C GLU A 162 18.11 12.01 3.76
N GLY A 163 18.32 13.15 3.09
CA GLY A 163 19.32 13.29 2.02
C GLY A 163 18.99 12.54 0.72
N LYS A 164 17.79 11.97 0.58
CA LYS A 164 17.33 11.27 -0.64
C LYS A 164 16.36 12.14 -1.43
N THR A 165 16.35 11.94 -2.74
CA THR A 165 15.30 12.48 -3.61
C THR A 165 14.17 11.47 -3.65
N VAL A 166 12.99 11.89 -3.21
CA VAL A 166 11.77 11.07 -3.18
C VAL A 166 10.65 11.79 -3.93
N THR A 167 9.62 11.07 -4.33
CA THR A 167 8.41 11.61 -4.93
C THR A 167 7.18 11.09 -4.20
N GLY A 168 6.08 11.83 -4.30
CA GLY A 168 4.79 11.47 -3.73
C GLY A 168 3.72 12.41 -4.25
N PHE A 169 2.56 12.42 -3.62
CA PHE A 169 1.50 13.36 -3.95
C PHE A 169 1.93 14.78 -3.56
N THR A 170 1.95 15.68 -4.53
CA THR A 170 2.49 17.04 -4.36
C THR A 170 1.46 17.97 -3.71
N ASN A 171 1.94 19.09 -3.14
CA ASN A 171 1.05 20.13 -2.58
C ASN A 171 0.10 20.71 -3.65
N THR A 172 0.60 20.84 -4.90
CA THR A 172 -0.24 21.33 -6.01
C THR A 172 -1.34 20.34 -6.37
N GLU A 173 -1.08 19.04 -6.32
CA GLU A 173 -2.08 17.99 -6.53
C GLU A 173 -3.10 17.98 -5.39
N GLU A 174 -2.65 18.14 -4.13
CA GLU A 174 -3.54 18.19 -2.97
C GLU A 174 -4.47 19.42 -3.00
N ASP A 175 -3.93 20.58 -3.41
CA ASP A 175 -4.73 21.78 -3.64
C ASP A 175 -5.74 21.57 -4.79
N GLY A 176 -5.32 20.91 -5.86
CA GLY A 176 -6.16 20.59 -7.02
C GLY A 176 -7.36 19.70 -6.67
N VAL A 177 -7.24 18.82 -5.68
CA VAL A 177 -8.36 18.00 -5.15
C VAL A 177 -9.10 18.65 -3.98
N GLY A 178 -8.62 19.82 -3.51
CA GLY A 178 -9.26 20.62 -2.46
C GLY A 178 -9.13 20.04 -1.05
N LEU A 179 -8.02 19.32 -0.76
CA LEU A 179 -7.84 18.59 0.50
C LEU A 179 -6.62 19.07 1.32
N THR A 180 -5.95 20.15 0.91
CA THR A 180 -4.78 20.74 1.60
C THR A 180 -5.02 20.95 3.09
N ASP A 181 -6.20 21.47 3.48
CA ASP A 181 -6.56 21.72 4.89
C ASP A 181 -7.25 20.52 5.56
N VAL A 182 -7.42 19.41 4.87
CA VAL A 182 -8.15 18.22 5.35
C VAL A 182 -7.20 17.11 5.75
N VAL A 183 -6.14 16.88 4.97
CA VAL A 183 -5.14 15.83 5.25
C VAL A 183 -4.37 16.13 6.55
N PRO A 184 -3.93 15.11 7.30
CA PRO A 184 -3.24 15.32 8.56
C PRO A 184 -1.85 15.95 8.39
N PHE A 185 -1.27 15.83 7.21
CA PHE A 185 -0.03 16.47 6.77
C PHE A 185 0.09 16.37 5.25
N LEU A 186 0.87 17.26 4.66
CA LEU A 186 1.19 17.25 3.24
C LEU A 186 2.39 16.32 2.99
N VAL A 187 2.28 15.42 2.01
CA VAL A 187 3.33 14.42 1.72
C VAL A 187 4.62 15.08 1.24
N GLU A 188 4.49 16.16 0.44
CA GLU A 188 5.65 16.90 -0.08
C GLU A 188 6.42 17.66 1.01
N ASP A 189 5.77 18.00 2.13
CA ASP A 189 6.36 18.82 3.20
C ASP A 189 7.01 17.97 4.33
N MET A 190 6.89 16.64 4.29
CA MET A 190 7.36 15.76 5.37
C MET A 190 8.87 15.49 5.38
#